data_df8fec97202e2b6360c63bc4ace3116c
#
_entry.id   df8fec97202e2b6360c63bc4ace3116c
#
_cell.length_a   1.000
_cell.length_b   1.000
_cell.length_c   1.000
_cell.angle_alpha   90.00
_cell.angle_beta   90.00
_cell.angle_gamma   90.00
#
_symmetry.space_group_name_H-M   'P 1'
#
loop_
_entity.id
_entity.type
_entity.pdbx_description
1 polymer ?
#
loop_
_entity_poly.entity_id
_entity_poly.type
_entity_poly.pdbx_seq_one_letter_code
_entity_poly.pdbx_strand_id
1 'polypeptide(L)'
;MKWYFKQIKIYQMEIYIKVLAISILTFCGSEIYAQKLIDINQAKKIAIANNQKIRVANLEVLKQKASINKAFDLGNTQISGELGQFNSAFFDTGLGISQSFSMPQVYKRKKSVYEHQMKTAESYLKLSETNLNQRLDEIFLEYNYLNAKQSLLRRQDSLYANYLEKSLIRWQTGESDVLEKTSAEQQRINLSRQLSLTSKMMNLVEVEFNWLLNDEKQQYAIQSDAFGIKSYSILLDSTRILRHPELVMADWEIQTARAVTLAEKSGLLPGFSAGYKNVSFRGLGPDEIVYSGTDRFSSFQVGVQLPIFRKAIHASIKSAQLQEEIQSQNYLAKKEELKTNLAQKTLIYNELMTQLDEFENRSLPNAQKIRNVSEIKFSAGEINYLDFVVLINQAINIENEYLD
;
A
#
# COMPACT_ATOMS: atom_id res chain seq x y z
N MET A 1 -45.15 21.44 -59.93
CA MET A 1 -43.73 21.59 -59.54
C MET A 1 -43.50 22.30 -58.20
N LYS A 2 -44.18 23.37 -57.85
CA LYS A 2 -43.98 24.11 -56.56
C LYS A 2 -44.33 23.26 -55.28
N TRP A 3 -45.23 22.31 -55.35
CA TRP A 3 -45.63 21.47 -54.22
C TRP A 3 -44.57 20.43 -53.84
N TYR A 4 -43.85 19.87 -54.84
CA TYR A 4 -42.80 18.87 -54.62
C TYR A 4 -41.54 19.45 -53.94
N PHE A 5 -41.18 20.70 -54.26
CA PHE A 5 -40.08 21.42 -53.63
C PHE A 5 -40.35 21.82 -52.19
N LYS A 6 -41.62 22.00 -51.81
CA LYS A 6 -42.01 22.31 -50.44
C LYS A 6 -41.91 21.08 -49.51
N GLN A 7 -42.25 19.91 -50.04
CA GLN A 7 -42.11 18.63 -49.33
C GLN A 7 -40.62 18.24 -49.08
N ILE A 8 -39.76 18.45 -50.06
CA ILE A 8 -38.31 18.18 -49.91
C ILE A 8 -37.67 19.11 -48.86
N LYS A 9 -38.05 20.38 -48.81
CA LYS A 9 -37.55 21.31 -47.78
C LYS A 9 -38.00 20.95 -46.36
N ILE A 10 -39.23 20.48 -46.20
CA ILE A 10 -39.74 20.01 -44.90
C ILE A 10 -38.99 18.73 -44.46
N TYR A 11 -38.74 17.82 -45.34
CA TYR A 11 -38.00 16.58 -45.03
C TYR A 11 -36.53 16.82 -44.70
N GLN A 12 -35.88 17.75 -45.38
CA GLN A 12 -34.51 18.21 -45.05
C GLN A 12 -34.45 18.89 -43.70
N MET A 13 -35.44 19.73 -43.36
CA MET A 13 -35.51 20.40 -42.07
C MET A 13 -35.75 19.43 -40.89
N GLU A 14 -36.56 18.39 -41.09
CA GLU A 14 -36.72 17.31 -40.07
C GLU A 14 -35.43 16.53 -39.85
N ILE A 15 -34.66 16.24 -40.90
CA ILE A 15 -33.36 15.57 -40.81
C ILE A 15 -32.35 16.46 -40.04
N TYR A 16 -32.30 17.74 -40.34
CA TYR A 16 -31.44 18.68 -39.62
C TYR A 16 -31.79 18.81 -38.15
N ILE A 17 -33.09 18.82 -37.80
CA ILE A 17 -33.57 18.84 -36.42
C ILE A 17 -33.21 17.57 -35.69
N LYS A 18 -33.35 16.40 -36.33
CA LYS A 18 -32.96 15.09 -35.74
C LYS A 18 -31.45 14.97 -35.56
N VAL A 19 -30.65 15.41 -36.51
CA VAL A 19 -29.17 15.43 -36.41
C VAL A 19 -28.72 16.42 -35.32
N LEU A 20 -29.37 17.59 -35.23
CA LEU A 20 -29.09 18.55 -34.16
C LEU A 20 -29.47 18.02 -32.76
N ALA A 21 -30.62 17.34 -32.66
CA ALA A 21 -31.05 16.70 -31.41
C ALA A 21 -30.13 15.56 -30.98
N ILE A 22 -29.62 14.75 -31.92
CA ILE A 22 -28.64 13.69 -31.65
C ILE A 22 -27.30 14.30 -31.24
N SER A 23 -26.83 15.39 -31.87
CA SER A 23 -25.57 16.06 -31.49
C SER A 23 -25.67 16.74 -30.12
N ILE A 24 -26.82 17.26 -29.72
CA ILE A 24 -27.06 17.81 -28.37
C ILE A 24 -27.11 16.70 -27.32
N LEU A 25 -27.69 15.54 -27.65
CA LEU A 25 -27.73 14.36 -26.74
C LEU A 25 -26.33 13.73 -26.53
N THR A 26 -25.47 13.74 -27.56
CA THR A 26 -24.08 13.25 -27.42
C THR A 26 -23.19 14.24 -26.67
N PHE A 27 -23.52 15.55 -26.64
CA PHE A 27 -22.77 16.55 -25.89
C PHE A 27 -23.13 16.60 -24.40
N CYS A 28 -24.32 16.16 -24.01
CA CYS A 28 -24.74 16.05 -22.60
C CYS A 28 -24.18 14.83 -21.85
N GLY A 29 -23.47 13.92 -22.54
CA GLY A 29 -22.93 12.67 -21.96
C GLY A 29 -21.50 12.73 -21.45
N SER A 30 -20.79 13.86 -21.57
CA SER A 30 -19.50 14.03 -20.89
C SER A 30 -19.78 14.46 -19.45
N GLU A 31 -19.80 13.49 -18.54
CA GLU A 31 -19.67 13.77 -17.09
C GLU A 31 -18.35 14.55 -16.93
N ILE A 32 -18.46 15.87 -16.83
CA ILE A 32 -17.35 16.71 -16.38
C ILE A 32 -17.19 16.36 -14.90
N TYR A 33 -16.31 15.40 -14.61
CA TYR A 33 -15.88 15.15 -13.25
C TYR A 33 -15.16 16.40 -12.75
N ALA A 34 -15.89 17.28 -12.07
CA ALA A 34 -15.29 18.39 -11.37
C ALA A 34 -14.37 17.79 -10.29
N GLN A 35 -13.07 18.05 -10.39
CA GLN A 35 -12.11 17.62 -9.39
C GLN A 35 -12.51 18.21 -8.04
N LYS A 36 -12.72 17.34 -7.05
CA LYS A 36 -13.06 17.75 -5.69
C LYS A 36 -11.78 17.98 -4.90
N LEU A 37 -11.60 19.19 -4.38
CA LEU A 37 -10.51 19.53 -3.46
C LEU A 37 -10.70 18.80 -2.13
N ILE A 38 -9.66 18.12 -1.67
CA ILE A 38 -9.68 17.41 -0.39
C ILE A 38 -8.38 17.65 0.40
N ASP A 39 -8.52 17.68 1.72
CA ASP A 39 -7.40 17.73 2.66
C ASP A 39 -6.78 16.34 2.91
N ILE A 40 -5.60 16.32 3.56
CA ILE A 40 -4.86 15.08 3.86
C ILE A 40 -5.67 14.07 4.69
N ASN A 41 -6.50 14.54 5.65
CA ASN A 41 -7.25 13.66 6.52
C ASN A 41 -8.42 13.01 5.78
N GLN A 42 -9.07 13.73 4.89
CA GLN A 42 -10.09 13.21 3.98
C GLN A 42 -9.47 12.19 3.02
N ALA A 43 -8.31 12.52 2.42
CA ALA A 43 -7.58 11.62 1.54
C ALA A 43 -7.23 10.28 2.22
N LYS A 44 -6.69 10.31 3.44
CA LYS A 44 -6.37 9.10 4.22
C LYS A 44 -7.61 8.23 4.46
N LYS A 45 -8.75 8.83 4.80
CA LYS A 45 -10.00 8.09 5.01
C LYS A 45 -10.50 7.41 3.74
N ILE A 46 -10.49 8.13 2.61
CA ILE A 46 -10.91 7.61 1.31
C ILE A 46 -9.98 6.48 0.86
N ALA A 47 -8.66 6.68 0.97
CA ALA A 47 -7.67 5.70 0.59
C ALA A 47 -7.80 4.40 1.42
N ILE A 48 -7.93 4.48 2.74
CA ILE A 48 -8.12 3.29 3.59
C ILE A 48 -9.38 2.53 3.20
N ALA A 49 -10.45 3.22 2.82
CA ALA A 49 -11.70 2.58 2.42
C ALA A 49 -11.62 1.88 1.05
N ASN A 50 -10.90 2.46 0.09
CA ASN A 50 -10.96 2.06 -1.31
C ASN A 50 -9.69 1.36 -1.82
N ASN A 51 -8.54 1.56 -1.18
CA ASN A 51 -7.25 1.07 -1.70
C ASN A 51 -7.21 -0.46 -1.78
N GLN A 52 -6.83 -0.99 -2.95
CA GLN A 52 -6.80 -2.42 -3.22
C GLN A 52 -5.82 -3.19 -2.31
N LYS A 53 -4.67 -2.60 -1.95
CA LYS A 53 -3.70 -3.23 -1.04
C LYS A 53 -4.29 -3.43 0.36
N ILE A 54 -5.03 -2.43 0.87
CA ILE A 54 -5.75 -2.52 2.15
C ILE A 54 -6.85 -3.57 2.08
N ARG A 55 -7.59 -3.62 0.97
CA ARG A 55 -8.61 -4.63 0.74
C ARG A 55 -8.03 -6.05 0.73
N VAL A 56 -6.89 -6.26 0.06
CA VAL A 56 -6.17 -7.55 0.07
C VAL A 56 -5.74 -7.92 1.49
N ALA A 57 -5.16 -6.99 2.25
CA ALA A 57 -4.75 -7.23 3.63
C ALA A 57 -5.94 -7.61 4.53
N ASN A 58 -7.09 -6.93 4.38
CA ASN A 58 -8.33 -7.29 5.08
C ASN A 58 -8.84 -8.70 4.72
N LEU A 59 -8.81 -9.06 3.43
CA LEU A 59 -9.19 -10.41 2.98
C LEU A 59 -8.25 -11.48 3.56
N GLU A 60 -6.96 -11.19 3.71
CA GLU A 60 -6.02 -12.10 4.35
C GLU A 60 -6.36 -12.32 5.83
N VAL A 61 -6.75 -11.28 6.57
CA VAL A 61 -7.24 -11.42 7.96
C VAL A 61 -8.50 -12.32 8.00
N LEU A 62 -9.47 -12.08 7.11
CA LEU A 62 -10.69 -12.90 7.04
C LEU A 62 -10.38 -14.37 6.69
N LYS A 63 -9.45 -14.60 5.77
CA LYS A 63 -8.96 -15.93 5.38
C LYS A 63 -8.34 -16.66 6.58
N GLN A 64 -7.46 -16.00 7.34
CA GLN A 64 -6.85 -16.58 8.52
C GLN A 64 -7.88 -16.86 9.61
N LYS A 65 -8.84 -15.96 9.82
CA LYS A 65 -9.95 -16.16 10.74
C LYS A 65 -10.79 -17.39 10.36
N ALA A 66 -11.13 -17.54 9.10
CA ALA A 66 -11.84 -18.73 8.61
C ALA A 66 -11.01 -20.02 8.79
N SER A 67 -9.68 -19.92 8.67
CA SER A 67 -8.76 -21.05 8.83
C SER A 67 -8.69 -21.60 10.26
N ILE A 68 -9.11 -20.85 11.29
CA ILE A 68 -9.14 -21.33 12.68
C ILE A 68 -9.98 -22.61 12.81
N ASN A 69 -11.07 -22.72 12.05
CA ASN A 69 -11.94 -23.90 12.09
C ASN A 69 -11.26 -25.16 11.51
N LYS A 70 -10.21 -25.03 10.68
CA LYS A 70 -9.42 -26.16 10.19
C LYS A 70 -8.66 -26.89 11.33
N ALA A 71 -8.52 -26.25 12.49
CA ALA A 71 -7.88 -26.88 13.64
C ALA A 71 -8.64 -28.10 14.15
N PHE A 72 -9.96 -28.16 13.96
CA PHE A 72 -10.83 -29.26 14.40
C PHE A 72 -11.09 -30.28 13.28
N ASP A 73 -10.08 -30.55 12.46
CA ASP A 73 -10.17 -31.58 11.43
C ASP A 73 -10.11 -32.97 12.09
N LEU A 74 -11.26 -33.63 12.15
CA LEU A 74 -11.39 -34.99 12.65
C LEU A 74 -10.96 -36.05 11.61
N GLY A 75 -10.58 -35.60 10.38
CA GLY A 75 -10.33 -36.53 9.28
C GLY A 75 -11.60 -37.13 8.71
N ASN A 76 -11.42 -38.01 7.72
CA ASN A 76 -12.54 -38.66 7.05
C ASN A 76 -13.09 -39.82 7.87
N THR A 77 -14.41 -39.92 7.96
CA THR A 77 -15.07 -41.16 8.42
C THR A 77 -14.89 -42.24 7.35
N GLN A 78 -14.32 -43.35 7.74
CA GLN A 78 -14.11 -44.50 6.84
C GLN A 78 -15.32 -45.43 6.90
N ILE A 79 -15.94 -45.68 5.75
CA ILE A 79 -16.96 -46.72 5.57
C ILE A 79 -16.32 -47.81 4.73
N SER A 80 -16.38 -49.05 5.25
CA SER A 80 -15.79 -50.23 4.59
C SER A 80 -16.86 -51.32 4.39
N GLY A 81 -16.80 -51.96 3.23
CA GLY A 81 -17.58 -53.16 2.94
C GLY A 81 -16.62 -54.35 2.81
N GLU A 82 -16.92 -55.46 3.42
CA GLU A 82 -16.20 -56.69 3.28
C GLU A 82 -17.12 -57.75 2.65
N LEU A 83 -16.66 -58.41 1.60
CA LEU A 83 -17.41 -59.43 0.88
C LEU A 83 -16.52 -60.63 0.62
N GLY A 84 -16.95 -61.79 1.02
CA GLY A 84 -16.17 -63.05 0.85
C GLY A 84 -16.26 -64.01 1.98
N GLN A 85 -15.35 -64.99 2.00
CA GLN A 85 -15.27 -66.02 3.06
C GLN A 85 -14.32 -65.52 4.18
N PHE A 86 -14.81 -64.83 5.22
CA PHE A 86 -13.97 -64.27 6.28
C PHE A 86 -14.40 -64.62 7.69
N ASN A 87 -15.70 -64.91 7.94
CA ASN A 87 -16.17 -65.42 9.22
C ASN A 87 -16.55 -66.91 9.16
N SER A 88 -16.86 -67.40 7.96
CA SER A 88 -17.26 -68.77 7.74
C SER A 88 -16.72 -69.36 6.41
N ALA A 89 -16.93 -70.65 6.15
CA ALA A 89 -16.62 -71.28 4.88
C ALA A 89 -17.55 -70.83 3.71
N PHE A 90 -18.59 -70.07 4.04
CA PHE A 90 -19.56 -69.56 3.06
C PHE A 90 -19.31 -68.07 2.76
N PHE A 91 -20.05 -67.53 1.79
CA PHE A 91 -19.95 -66.13 1.43
C PHE A 91 -20.60 -65.25 2.52
N ASP A 92 -19.79 -64.47 3.22
CA ASP A 92 -20.17 -63.51 4.25
C ASP A 92 -20.17 -62.09 3.71
N THR A 93 -20.89 -61.20 4.39
CA THR A 93 -20.95 -59.77 4.11
C THR A 93 -20.70 -58.96 5.38
N GLY A 94 -19.88 -57.93 5.30
CA GLY A 94 -19.59 -57.02 6.41
C GLY A 94 -19.72 -55.56 6.01
N LEU A 95 -20.26 -54.74 6.91
CA LEU A 95 -20.25 -53.28 6.81
C LEU A 95 -19.57 -52.71 8.06
N GLY A 96 -18.63 -51.80 7.84
CA GLY A 96 -17.90 -51.14 8.92
C GLY A 96 -17.95 -49.64 8.79
N ILE A 97 -18.02 -48.92 9.89
CA ILE A 97 -17.80 -47.47 9.97
C ILE A 97 -16.72 -47.23 11.06
N SER A 98 -15.75 -46.40 10.76
CA SER A 98 -14.73 -46.04 11.74
C SER A 98 -14.33 -44.57 11.62
N GLN A 99 -13.95 -43.97 12.75
CA GLN A 99 -13.51 -42.61 12.87
C GLN A 99 -12.23 -42.55 13.71
N SER A 100 -11.24 -41.79 13.21
CA SER A 100 -10.00 -41.53 13.95
C SER A 100 -10.07 -40.15 14.64
N PHE A 101 -9.44 -40.06 15.81
CA PHE A 101 -9.38 -38.87 16.64
C PHE A 101 -7.95 -38.65 17.12
N SER A 102 -7.52 -37.39 17.09
CA SER A 102 -6.28 -37.01 17.79
C SER A 102 -6.58 -36.61 19.23
N MET A 103 -5.53 -36.58 20.07
CA MET A 103 -5.69 -36.03 21.42
C MET A 103 -6.20 -34.55 21.36
N PRO A 104 -7.05 -34.11 22.29
CA PRO A 104 -7.56 -32.75 22.35
C PRO A 104 -6.46 -31.69 22.31
N GLN A 105 -5.30 -32.01 22.87
CA GLN A 105 -4.13 -31.13 22.85
C GLN A 105 -3.60 -30.85 21.42
N VAL A 106 -3.74 -31.81 20.49
CA VAL A 106 -3.34 -31.61 19.06
C VAL A 106 -4.19 -30.53 18.42
N TYR A 107 -5.52 -30.63 18.58
CA TYR A 107 -6.46 -29.62 18.06
C TYR A 107 -6.22 -28.23 18.67
N LYS A 108 -5.99 -28.18 20.00
CA LYS A 108 -5.67 -26.93 20.70
C LYS A 108 -4.41 -26.29 20.17
N ARG A 109 -3.35 -27.04 19.91
CA ARG A 109 -2.08 -26.55 19.38
C ARG A 109 -2.23 -26.06 17.91
N LYS A 110 -2.95 -26.84 17.08
CA LYS A 110 -3.28 -26.43 15.71
C LYS A 110 -4.10 -25.14 15.70
N LYS A 111 -5.10 -25.01 16.59
CA LYS A 111 -5.88 -23.78 16.74
C LYS A 111 -5.00 -22.59 17.07
N SER A 112 -4.06 -22.75 18.02
CA SER A 112 -3.11 -21.71 18.40
C SER A 112 -2.26 -21.23 17.22
N VAL A 113 -1.85 -22.12 16.30
CA VAL A 113 -1.13 -21.72 15.08
C VAL A 113 -1.98 -20.76 14.25
N TYR A 114 -3.23 -21.10 13.94
CA TYR A 114 -4.12 -20.26 13.14
C TYR A 114 -4.47 -18.94 13.83
N GLU A 115 -4.63 -18.95 15.16
CA GLU A 115 -4.85 -17.73 15.93
C GLU A 115 -3.65 -16.79 15.86
N HIS A 116 -2.41 -17.29 15.93
CA HIS A 116 -1.22 -16.46 15.77
C HIS A 116 -1.04 -15.98 14.32
N GLN A 117 -1.32 -16.83 13.33
CA GLN A 117 -1.33 -16.42 11.91
C GLN A 117 -2.35 -15.30 11.66
N MET A 118 -3.53 -15.34 12.29
CA MET A 118 -4.49 -14.25 12.23
C MET A 118 -3.92 -12.96 12.82
N LYS A 119 -3.22 -13.04 13.97
CA LYS A 119 -2.56 -11.87 14.58
C LYS A 119 -1.45 -11.29 13.72
N THR A 120 -0.68 -12.15 13.06
CA THR A 120 0.31 -11.72 12.06
C THR A 120 -0.36 -10.96 10.90
N ALA A 121 -1.48 -11.48 10.37
CA ALA A 121 -2.24 -10.83 9.31
C ALA A 121 -2.86 -9.49 9.76
N GLU A 122 -3.39 -9.39 10.98
CA GLU A 122 -3.87 -8.12 11.58
C GLU A 122 -2.73 -7.09 11.68
N SER A 123 -1.54 -7.52 12.06
CA SER A 123 -0.35 -6.64 12.15
C SER A 123 0.11 -6.18 10.76
N TYR A 124 0.04 -7.07 9.75
CA TYR A 124 0.32 -6.73 8.36
C TYR A 124 -0.69 -5.70 7.80
N LEU A 125 -1.98 -5.84 8.12
CA LEU A 125 -3.00 -4.85 7.76
C LEU A 125 -2.65 -3.48 8.35
N LYS A 126 -2.30 -3.44 9.64
CA LYS A 126 -1.91 -2.19 10.31
C LYS A 126 -0.65 -1.55 9.72
N LEU A 127 0.33 -2.36 9.36
CA LEU A 127 1.53 -1.92 8.65
C LEU A 127 1.16 -1.32 7.28
N SER A 128 0.29 -1.99 6.53
CA SER A 128 -0.17 -1.53 5.22
C SER A 128 -0.90 -0.20 5.30
N GLU A 129 -1.77 0.00 6.30
CA GLU A 129 -2.43 1.29 6.57
C GLU A 129 -1.41 2.39 6.92
N THR A 130 -0.41 2.06 7.72
CA THR A 130 0.65 3.01 8.11
C THR A 130 1.47 3.45 6.89
N ASN A 131 1.88 2.50 6.04
CA ASN A 131 2.63 2.79 4.82
C ASN A 131 1.81 3.61 3.81
N LEU A 132 0.51 3.31 3.67
CA LEU A 132 -0.39 4.10 2.82
C LEU A 132 -0.51 5.54 3.33
N ASN A 133 -0.71 5.72 4.64
CA ASN A 133 -0.78 7.04 5.25
C ASN A 133 0.52 7.83 5.08
N GLN A 134 1.67 7.18 5.27
CA GLN A 134 2.99 7.79 5.05
C GLN A 134 3.15 8.24 3.59
N ARG A 135 2.78 7.39 2.62
CA ARG A 135 2.90 7.77 1.20
C ARG A 135 2.00 8.95 0.84
N LEU A 136 0.79 9.02 1.41
CA LEU A 136 -0.09 10.18 1.24
C LEU A 136 0.51 11.45 1.86
N ASP A 137 1.13 11.37 3.04
CA ASP A 137 1.83 12.50 3.66
C ASP A 137 2.98 13.00 2.75
N GLU A 138 3.77 12.08 2.18
CA GLU A 138 4.83 12.41 1.22
C GLU A 138 4.30 13.11 -0.03
N ILE A 139 3.20 12.62 -0.62
CA ILE A 139 2.54 13.21 -1.79
C ILE A 139 2.05 14.64 -1.48
N PHE A 140 1.44 14.85 -0.33
CA PHE A 140 0.98 16.20 0.07
C PHE A 140 2.15 17.17 0.26
N LEU A 141 3.26 16.71 0.87
CA LEU A 141 4.47 17.51 1.00
C LEU A 141 5.08 17.84 -0.35
N GLU A 142 5.20 16.87 -1.25
CA GLU A 142 5.73 17.06 -2.60
C GLU A 142 4.86 18.03 -3.42
N TYR A 143 3.54 17.90 -3.36
CA TYR A 143 2.62 18.82 -4.04
C TYR A 143 2.74 20.25 -3.50
N ASN A 144 2.80 20.43 -2.19
CA ASN A 144 2.96 21.74 -1.56
C ASN A 144 4.30 22.38 -1.92
N TYR A 145 5.38 21.60 -1.96
CA TYR A 145 6.68 22.05 -2.45
C TYR A 145 6.61 22.52 -3.90
N LEU A 146 6.04 21.69 -4.81
CA LEU A 146 5.92 22.03 -6.22
C LEU A 146 5.05 23.30 -6.44
N ASN A 147 3.99 23.48 -5.66
CA ASN A 147 3.16 24.66 -5.69
C ASN A 147 3.92 25.93 -5.23
N ALA A 148 4.73 25.82 -4.18
CA ALA A 148 5.62 26.90 -3.73
C ALA A 148 6.68 27.21 -4.80
N LYS A 149 7.30 26.18 -5.41
CA LYS A 149 8.27 26.31 -6.51
C LYS A 149 7.65 27.02 -7.71
N GLN A 150 6.45 26.61 -8.12
CA GLN A 150 5.74 27.26 -9.22
C GLN A 150 5.48 28.74 -8.92
N SER A 151 5.09 29.07 -7.69
CA SER A 151 4.86 30.44 -7.26
C SER A 151 6.14 31.28 -7.27
N LEU A 152 7.27 30.70 -6.85
CA LEU A 152 8.59 31.34 -6.91
C LEU A 152 9.01 31.59 -8.37
N LEU A 153 8.91 30.60 -9.24
CA LEU A 153 9.25 30.70 -10.66
C LEU A 153 8.38 31.76 -11.39
N ARG A 154 7.09 31.86 -11.05
CA ARG A 154 6.23 32.91 -11.61
C ARG A 154 6.67 34.31 -11.18
N ARG A 155 7.08 34.49 -9.92
CA ARG A 155 7.63 35.80 -9.47
C ARG A 155 8.93 36.14 -10.21
N GLN A 156 9.80 35.14 -10.41
CA GLN A 156 11.03 35.32 -11.18
C GLN A 156 10.74 35.68 -12.66
N ASP A 157 9.77 35.01 -13.31
CA ASP A 157 9.39 35.31 -14.68
C ASP A 157 8.84 36.75 -14.80
N SER A 158 8.02 37.20 -13.85
CA SER A 158 7.52 38.59 -13.82
C SER A 158 8.65 39.62 -13.68
N LEU A 159 9.64 39.31 -12.86
CA LEU A 159 10.84 40.15 -12.69
C LEU A 159 11.62 40.24 -14.00
N TYR A 160 11.90 39.12 -14.66
CA TYR A 160 12.61 39.13 -15.94
C TYR A 160 11.79 39.66 -17.10
N ALA A 161 10.45 39.61 -17.05
CA ALA A 161 9.59 40.29 -18.02
C ALA A 161 9.77 41.81 -17.98
N ASN A 162 9.80 42.38 -16.77
CA ASN A 162 10.06 43.82 -16.58
C ASN A 162 11.46 44.22 -17.05
N TYR A 163 12.47 43.36 -16.84
CA TYR A 163 13.83 43.63 -17.33
C TYR A 163 13.95 43.56 -18.86
N LEU A 164 13.30 42.59 -19.47
CA LEU A 164 13.26 42.47 -20.91
C LEU A 164 12.63 43.71 -21.55
N GLU A 165 11.54 44.24 -21.00
CA GLU A 165 10.90 45.44 -21.45
C GLU A 165 11.86 46.65 -21.39
N LYS A 166 12.51 46.85 -20.24
CA LYS A 166 13.51 47.94 -20.08
C LYS A 166 14.70 47.79 -21.02
N SER A 167 15.26 46.57 -21.16
CA SER A 167 16.39 46.33 -22.06
C SER A 167 16.04 46.52 -23.52
N LEU A 168 14.80 46.27 -23.93
CA LEU A 168 14.30 46.50 -25.26
C LEU A 168 14.25 48.00 -25.59
N ILE A 169 13.77 48.86 -24.66
CA ILE A 169 13.73 50.30 -24.77
C ILE A 169 15.17 50.85 -24.90
N ARG A 170 16.08 50.47 -24.00
CA ARG A 170 17.48 50.92 -24.00
C ARG A 170 18.22 50.49 -25.27
N TRP A 171 17.96 49.29 -25.80
CA TRP A 171 18.53 48.88 -27.09
C TRP A 171 17.98 49.74 -28.26
N GLN A 172 16.68 50.05 -28.28
CA GLN A 172 16.07 50.87 -29.31
C GLN A 172 16.55 52.33 -29.26
N THR A 173 16.87 52.85 -28.07
CA THR A 173 17.42 54.22 -27.90
C THR A 173 18.95 54.27 -28.11
N GLY A 174 19.61 53.14 -28.33
CA GLY A 174 21.06 53.05 -28.50
C GLY A 174 21.87 53.16 -27.22
N GLU A 175 21.20 53.01 -26.03
CA GLU A 175 21.84 53.09 -24.72
C GLU A 175 22.43 51.75 -24.25
N SER A 176 22.08 50.65 -24.91
CA SER A 176 22.60 49.33 -24.57
C SER A 176 22.87 48.44 -25.79
N ASP A 177 23.65 47.37 -25.57
CA ASP A 177 23.98 46.36 -26.58
C ASP A 177 22.83 45.33 -26.71
N VAL A 178 22.76 44.65 -27.86
CA VAL A 178 21.86 43.53 -28.15
C VAL A 178 21.99 42.39 -27.14
N LEU A 179 23.16 42.25 -26.52
CA LEU A 179 23.45 41.19 -25.50
C LEU A 179 22.55 41.32 -24.26
N GLU A 180 22.26 42.53 -23.82
CA GLU A 180 21.37 42.82 -22.69
C GLU A 180 19.97 42.24 -22.92
N LYS A 181 19.38 42.58 -24.07
CA LYS A 181 18.08 42.06 -24.49
C LYS A 181 18.08 40.53 -24.63
N THR A 182 19.07 39.99 -25.35
CA THR A 182 19.16 38.54 -25.63
C THR A 182 19.32 37.73 -24.35
N SER A 183 20.12 38.23 -23.38
CA SER A 183 20.28 37.62 -22.06
C SER A 183 18.97 37.58 -21.28
N ALA A 184 18.19 38.68 -21.27
CA ALA A 184 16.89 38.71 -20.61
C ALA A 184 15.87 37.74 -21.26
N GLU A 185 15.84 37.68 -22.60
CA GLU A 185 15.03 36.71 -23.35
C GLU A 185 15.38 35.27 -22.99
N GLN A 186 16.68 34.94 -22.94
CA GLN A 186 17.15 33.59 -22.63
C GLN A 186 16.77 33.18 -21.20
N GLN A 187 16.84 34.09 -20.23
CA GLN A 187 16.43 33.79 -18.85
C GLN A 187 14.92 33.50 -18.80
N ARG A 188 14.07 34.23 -19.49
CA ARG A 188 12.63 33.98 -19.59
C ARG A 188 12.32 32.63 -20.24
N ILE A 189 13.03 32.25 -21.30
CA ILE A 189 12.90 30.94 -21.94
C ILE A 189 13.25 29.81 -20.93
N ASN A 190 14.31 30.01 -20.13
CA ASN A 190 14.70 29.04 -19.09
C ASN A 190 13.63 28.90 -18.02
N LEU A 191 13.05 30.00 -17.52
CA LEU A 191 11.99 30.02 -16.54
C LEU A 191 10.69 29.38 -17.07
N SER A 192 10.33 29.67 -18.33
CA SER A 192 9.16 29.04 -18.98
C SER A 192 9.30 27.51 -19.05
N ARG A 193 10.51 27.00 -19.36
CA ARG A 193 10.79 25.55 -19.33
C ARG A 193 10.65 24.97 -17.91
N GLN A 194 11.18 25.65 -16.89
CA GLN A 194 11.08 25.21 -15.50
C GLN A 194 9.62 25.22 -15.02
N LEU A 195 8.84 26.25 -15.37
CA LEU A 195 7.40 26.32 -15.07
C LEU A 195 6.63 25.17 -15.72
N SER A 196 6.92 24.89 -17.01
CA SER A 196 6.29 23.77 -17.71
C SER A 196 6.65 22.41 -17.06
N LEU A 197 7.91 22.21 -16.67
CA LEU A 197 8.36 21.01 -16.01
C LEU A 197 7.69 20.85 -14.63
N THR A 198 7.68 21.89 -13.81
CA THR A 198 7.03 21.89 -12.49
C THR A 198 5.54 21.58 -12.59
N SER A 199 4.85 22.17 -13.58
CA SER A 199 3.44 21.87 -13.83
C SER A 199 3.21 20.39 -14.21
N LYS A 200 4.10 19.81 -15.02
CA LYS A 200 4.02 18.37 -15.35
C LYS A 200 4.29 17.48 -14.14
N MET A 201 5.24 17.86 -13.28
CA MET A 201 5.49 17.13 -12.02
C MET A 201 4.27 17.16 -11.10
N MET A 202 3.60 18.32 -10.96
CA MET A 202 2.35 18.43 -10.20
C MET A 202 1.28 17.45 -10.73
N ASN A 203 1.11 17.40 -12.05
CA ASN A 203 0.16 16.46 -12.66
C ASN A 203 0.52 14.99 -12.38
N LEU A 204 1.82 14.63 -12.40
CA LEU A 204 2.25 13.27 -12.06
C LEU A 204 1.92 12.92 -10.60
N VAL A 205 2.14 13.85 -9.67
CA VAL A 205 1.79 13.70 -8.26
C VAL A 205 0.27 13.52 -8.09
N GLU A 206 -0.55 14.29 -8.83
CA GLU A 206 -2.02 14.15 -8.81
C GLU A 206 -2.48 12.79 -9.38
N VAL A 207 -1.81 12.26 -10.40
CA VAL A 207 -2.11 10.92 -10.95
C VAL A 207 -1.82 9.84 -9.90
N GLU A 208 -0.65 9.89 -9.23
CA GLU A 208 -0.32 8.95 -8.15
C GLU A 208 -1.29 9.08 -6.98
N PHE A 209 -1.64 10.30 -6.60
CA PHE A 209 -2.62 10.58 -5.56
C PHE A 209 -3.96 9.89 -5.82
N ASN A 210 -4.54 10.11 -7.01
CA ASN A 210 -5.81 9.49 -7.39
C ASN A 210 -5.71 7.97 -7.50
N TRP A 211 -4.57 7.43 -7.93
CA TRP A 211 -4.32 5.99 -7.92
C TRP A 211 -4.33 5.40 -6.49
N LEU A 212 -3.75 6.10 -5.51
CA LEU A 212 -3.78 5.65 -4.11
C LEU A 212 -5.17 5.72 -3.50
N LEU A 213 -5.96 6.74 -3.86
CA LEU A 213 -7.35 6.88 -3.41
C LEU A 213 -8.27 5.81 -4.00
N ASN A 214 -7.97 5.37 -5.23
CA ASN A 214 -8.68 4.30 -5.96
C ASN A 214 -10.21 4.48 -5.92
N ASP A 215 -10.67 5.70 -6.16
CA ASP A 215 -12.10 6.02 -6.31
C ASP A 215 -12.45 6.16 -7.79
N GLU A 216 -13.13 5.15 -8.34
CA GLU A 216 -13.50 5.13 -9.77
C GLU A 216 -14.56 6.17 -10.15
N LYS A 217 -15.27 6.70 -9.16
CA LYS A 217 -16.41 7.62 -9.38
C LYS A 217 -16.02 9.08 -9.32
N GLN A 218 -14.90 9.43 -8.70
CA GLN A 218 -14.52 10.80 -8.42
C GLN A 218 -13.02 10.99 -8.55
N GLN A 219 -12.62 12.03 -9.30
CA GLN A 219 -11.24 12.52 -9.26
C GLN A 219 -11.10 13.63 -8.22
N TYR A 220 -10.00 13.60 -7.52
CA TYR A 220 -9.68 14.52 -6.44
C TYR A 220 -8.47 15.37 -6.80
N ALA A 221 -8.52 16.64 -6.40
CA ALA A 221 -7.38 17.55 -6.42
C ALA A 221 -6.88 17.77 -5.00
N ILE A 222 -5.58 17.96 -4.86
CA ILE A 222 -4.92 18.17 -3.57
C ILE A 222 -5.17 19.62 -3.13
N GLN A 223 -5.77 19.79 -1.95
CA GLN A 223 -5.84 21.08 -1.31
C GLN A 223 -4.45 21.44 -0.79
N SER A 224 -3.80 22.40 -1.46
CA SER A 224 -2.50 22.89 -1.02
C SER A 224 -2.65 23.72 0.24
N ASP A 225 -1.90 23.33 1.28
CA ASP A 225 -1.68 24.15 2.46
C ASP A 225 -0.50 25.10 2.25
N ALA A 226 -0.41 26.15 3.07
CA ALA A 226 0.78 26.99 3.07
C ALA A 226 2.02 26.13 3.38
N PHE A 227 2.98 26.15 2.45
CA PHE A 227 4.26 25.45 2.65
C PHE A 227 4.99 26.15 3.80
N GLY A 228 5.10 25.46 4.89
CA GLY A 228 5.72 26.00 6.11
C GLY A 228 6.27 24.87 6.98
N ILE A 229 7.31 25.20 7.72
CA ILE A 229 8.02 24.25 8.57
C ILE A 229 7.29 24.12 9.89
N LYS A 230 6.92 22.87 10.21
CA LYS A 230 6.51 22.50 11.56
C LYS A 230 7.74 21.92 12.28
N SER A 231 8.31 22.65 13.21
CA SER A 231 9.37 22.09 14.03
C SER A 231 8.79 20.98 14.91
N TYR A 232 9.34 19.77 14.78
CA TYR A 232 9.02 18.65 15.66
C TYR A 232 10.17 18.46 16.64
N SER A 233 9.86 18.47 17.94
CA SER A 233 10.79 17.94 18.93
C SER A 233 10.92 16.43 18.71
N ILE A 234 11.97 16.02 18.01
CA ILE A 234 12.30 14.60 17.85
C ILE A 234 12.92 14.14 19.17
N LEU A 235 12.08 13.66 20.06
CA LEU A 235 12.57 12.88 21.19
C LEU A 235 13.00 11.51 20.63
N LEU A 236 14.31 11.25 20.65
CA LEU A 236 14.92 9.93 20.37
C LEU A 236 14.49 8.94 21.46
N ASP A 237 13.23 8.58 21.47
CA ASP A 237 12.68 7.57 22.35
C ASP A 237 12.84 6.20 21.70
N SER A 238 13.90 5.48 22.05
CA SER A 238 14.15 4.12 21.59
C SER A 238 12.99 3.17 21.93
N THR A 239 12.12 3.52 22.89
CA THR A 239 10.93 2.72 23.22
C THR A 239 9.86 2.78 22.14
N ARG A 240 9.82 3.86 21.34
CA ARG A 240 8.91 3.97 20.17
C ARG A 240 9.22 2.97 19.09
N ILE A 241 10.50 2.58 18.92
CA ILE A 241 10.91 1.57 17.94
C ILE A 241 10.22 0.25 18.25
N LEU A 242 10.07 -0.14 19.51
CA LEU A 242 9.41 -1.38 19.92
C LEU A 242 7.92 -1.41 19.55
N ARG A 243 7.31 -0.25 19.32
CA ARG A 243 5.91 -0.13 18.88
C ARG A 243 5.76 0.09 17.37
N HIS A 244 6.88 0.07 16.64
CA HIS A 244 6.84 0.21 15.18
C HIS A 244 6.06 -0.96 14.55
N PRO A 245 5.12 -0.72 13.62
CA PRO A 245 4.26 -1.78 13.07
C PRO A 245 5.04 -2.96 12.46
N GLU A 246 6.18 -2.70 11.81
CA GLU A 246 7.06 -3.76 11.27
C GLU A 246 7.62 -4.67 12.36
N LEU A 247 8.01 -4.08 13.50
CA LEU A 247 8.58 -4.85 14.60
C LEU A 247 7.51 -5.65 15.35
N VAL A 248 6.30 -5.08 15.48
CA VAL A 248 5.14 -5.78 16.03
C VAL A 248 4.76 -6.96 15.14
N MET A 249 4.79 -6.80 13.82
CA MET A 249 4.55 -7.90 12.87
C MET A 249 5.60 -9.00 13.03
N ALA A 250 6.89 -8.64 13.06
CA ALA A 250 7.98 -9.59 13.23
C ALA A 250 7.90 -10.35 14.57
N ASP A 251 7.42 -9.72 15.65
CA ASP A 251 7.16 -10.43 16.91
C ASP A 251 6.05 -11.48 16.77
N TRP A 252 4.94 -11.15 16.08
CA TRP A 252 3.89 -12.11 15.80
C TRP A 252 4.35 -13.27 14.90
N GLU A 253 5.31 -13.04 14.00
CA GLU A 253 5.93 -14.10 13.19
C GLU A 253 6.72 -15.08 14.07
N ILE A 254 7.46 -14.59 15.09
CA ILE A 254 8.12 -15.44 16.09
C ILE A 254 7.09 -16.27 16.85
N GLN A 255 6.02 -15.62 17.35
CA GLN A 255 4.97 -16.34 18.10
C GLN A 255 4.28 -17.40 17.24
N THR A 256 4.06 -17.11 15.97
CA THR A 256 3.51 -18.07 15.00
C THR A 256 4.45 -19.25 14.80
N ALA A 257 5.75 -19.02 14.58
CA ALA A 257 6.74 -20.09 14.42
C ALA A 257 6.86 -20.97 15.69
N ARG A 258 6.79 -20.35 16.87
CA ARG A 258 6.75 -21.06 18.16
C ARG A 258 5.51 -21.93 18.27
N ALA A 259 4.34 -21.43 17.88
CA ALA A 259 3.10 -22.20 17.87
C ALA A 259 3.18 -23.39 16.90
N VAL A 260 3.81 -23.22 15.73
CA VAL A 260 4.08 -24.30 14.77
C VAL A 260 5.00 -25.35 15.39
N THR A 261 6.09 -24.96 16.06
CA THR A 261 6.99 -25.87 16.76
C THR A 261 6.23 -26.74 17.80
N LEU A 262 5.30 -26.13 18.55
CA LEU A 262 4.46 -26.84 19.49
C LEU A 262 3.45 -27.78 18.82
N ALA A 263 2.91 -27.39 17.67
CA ALA A 263 2.00 -28.20 16.86
C ALA A 263 2.74 -29.45 16.31
N GLU A 264 3.96 -29.27 15.76
CA GLU A 264 4.79 -30.39 15.28
C GLU A 264 5.14 -31.38 16.40
N LYS A 265 5.45 -30.91 17.61
CA LYS A 265 5.63 -31.77 18.80
C LYS A 265 4.38 -32.59 19.13
N SER A 266 3.21 -32.19 18.66
CA SER A 266 1.98 -32.97 18.86
C SER A 266 1.93 -34.26 18.04
N GLY A 267 2.72 -34.37 16.97
CA GLY A 267 2.88 -35.58 16.19
C GLY A 267 3.45 -36.78 17.00
N LEU A 268 4.05 -36.52 18.18
CA LEU A 268 4.51 -37.55 19.10
C LEU A 268 3.40 -38.13 19.99
N LEU A 269 2.22 -37.52 20.01
CA LEU A 269 1.09 -37.94 20.82
C LEU A 269 0.34 -39.11 20.14
N PRO A 270 -0.25 -40.05 20.92
CA PRO A 270 -1.07 -41.10 20.34
C PRO A 270 -2.35 -40.57 19.68
N GLY A 271 -2.79 -41.27 18.65
CA GLY A 271 -4.13 -41.12 18.09
C GLY A 271 -5.06 -42.23 18.60
N PHE A 272 -6.35 -42.03 18.42
CA PHE A 272 -7.38 -43.00 18.82
C PHE A 272 -8.31 -43.24 17.64
N SER A 273 -8.93 -44.41 17.58
CA SER A 273 -9.99 -44.72 16.64
C SER A 273 -11.14 -45.43 17.34
N ALA A 274 -12.36 -45.15 16.89
CA ALA A 274 -13.54 -45.89 17.29
C ALA A 274 -14.26 -46.37 16.02
N GLY A 275 -14.78 -47.58 16.04
CA GLY A 275 -15.46 -48.17 14.91
C GLY A 275 -16.62 -49.05 15.35
N TYR A 276 -17.55 -49.25 14.43
CA TYR A 276 -18.63 -50.21 14.53
C TYR A 276 -18.61 -51.08 13.29
N LYS A 277 -18.72 -52.40 13.47
CA LYS A 277 -18.74 -53.39 12.40
C LYS A 277 -19.96 -54.29 12.58
N ASN A 278 -20.66 -54.52 11.48
CA ASN A 278 -21.79 -55.40 11.42
C ASN A 278 -21.54 -56.44 10.32
N VAL A 279 -21.45 -57.71 10.70
CA VAL A 279 -21.05 -58.82 9.82
C VAL A 279 -22.07 -59.93 9.81
N SER A 280 -22.20 -60.65 8.69
CA SER A 280 -22.90 -61.93 8.64
C SER A 280 -21.99 -63.07 9.08
N PHE A 281 -22.60 -64.13 9.59
CA PHE A 281 -21.98 -65.43 9.80
C PHE A 281 -22.90 -66.47 9.20
N ARG A 282 -22.37 -67.34 8.35
CA ARG A 282 -23.14 -68.43 7.73
C ARG A 282 -22.58 -69.75 8.20
N GLY A 283 -23.48 -70.65 8.69
CA GLY A 283 -23.07 -72.01 9.13
C GLY A 283 -23.45 -72.35 10.56
N LEU A 284 -22.94 -73.45 11.04
CA LEU A 284 -23.20 -73.94 12.41
C LEU A 284 -22.37 -73.08 13.39
N GLY A 285 -23.05 -72.43 14.33
CA GLY A 285 -22.38 -71.68 15.40
C GLY A 285 -21.87 -72.56 16.52
N PRO A 286 -21.05 -72.00 17.45
CA PRO A 286 -20.57 -72.72 18.65
C PRO A 286 -21.69 -73.14 19.59
N ASP A 287 -22.86 -72.59 19.46
CA ASP A 287 -24.10 -72.85 20.20
C ASP A 287 -25.00 -73.92 19.53
N GLU A 288 -24.47 -74.58 18.48
CA GLU A 288 -25.16 -75.56 17.65
C GLU A 288 -26.36 -75.02 16.85
N ILE A 289 -26.46 -73.71 16.76
CA ILE A 289 -27.49 -73.03 15.91
C ILE A 289 -26.92 -72.81 14.50
N VAL A 290 -27.72 -73.12 13.50
CA VAL A 290 -27.37 -72.78 12.06
C VAL A 290 -27.80 -71.36 11.73
N TYR A 291 -26.82 -70.55 11.52
CA TYR A 291 -27.01 -69.15 11.13
C TYR A 291 -27.06 -68.96 9.59
N SER A 292 -27.89 -68.06 9.15
CA SER A 292 -28.07 -67.68 7.72
C SER A 292 -27.31 -66.40 7.39
N GLY A 293 -27.19 -66.05 6.10
CA GLY A 293 -26.53 -64.78 5.70
C GLY A 293 -27.32 -63.54 6.12
N THR A 294 -28.56 -63.66 6.60
CA THR A 294 -29.37 -62.54 7.14
C THR A 294 -29.12 -62.29 8.62
N ASP A 295 -28.53 -63.26 9.32
CA ASP A 295 -28.19 -63.08 10.72
C ASP A 295 -26.95 -62.22 10.87
N ARG A 296 -27.08 -61.15 11.67
CA ARG A 296 -26.09 -60.07 11.75
C ARG A 296 -25.49 -59.99 13.15
N PHE A 297 -24.17 -59.90 13.19
CA PHE A 297 -23.38 -59.79 14.42
C PHE A 297 -22.70 -58.42 14.45
N SER A 298 -22.88 -57.72 15.56
CA SER A 298 -22.36 -56.36 15.74
C SER A 298 -21.18 -56.39 16.70
N SER A 299 -20.13 -55.61 16.35
CA SER A 299 -18.97 -55.40 17.21
C SER A 299 -18.54 -53.96 17.25
N PHE A 300 -18.06 -53.50 18.41
CA PHE A 300 -17.40 -52.20 18.56
C PHE A 300 -15.89 -52.41 18.59
N GLN A 301 -15.17 -51.52 17.86
CA GLN A 301 -13.72 -51.55 17.78
C GLN A 301 -13.18 -50.24 18.36
N VAL A 302 -12.14 -50.36 19.20
CA VAL A 302 -11.37 -49.23 19.73
C VAL A 302 -9.91 -49.51 19.41
N GLY A 303 -9.25 -48.49 18.86
CA GLY A 303 -7.85 -48.59 18.48
C GLY A 303 -7.03 -47.41 19.03
N VAL A 304 -5.73 -47.68 19.25
CA VAL A 304 -4.74 -46.66 19.60
C VAL A 304 -3.66 -46.67 18.53
N GLN A 305 -3.39 -45.49 17.95
CA GLN A 305 -2.37 -45.30 16.93
C GLN A 305 -1.13 -44.69 17.59
N LEU A 306 -0.03 -45.43 17.60
CA LEU A 306 1.24 -44.99 18.20
C LEU A 306 2.26 -44.66 17.12
N PRO A 307 2.92 -43.47 17.20
CA PRO A 307 3.98 -43.09 16.27
C PRO A 307 5.28 -43.86 16.63
N ILE A 308 5.43 -45.08 16.14
CA ILE A 308 6.60 -45.95 16.42
C ILE A 308 7.83 -45.41 15.67
N PHE A 309 7.66 -45.07 14.39
CA PHE A 309 8.74 -44.53 13.54
C PHE A 309 8.80 -43.02 13.65
N ARG A 310 9.60 -42.50 14.57
CA ARG A 310 9.62 -41.08 14.98
C ARG A 310 10.62 -40.23 14.19
N LYS A 311 11.46 -40.78 13.31
CA LYS A 311 12.54 -40.07 12.63
C LYS A 311 12.02 -38.85 11.83
N ALA A 312 10.93 -39.04 11.06
CA ALA A 312 10.29 -37.97 10.30
C ALA A 312 9.72 -36.86 11.21
N ILE A 313 9.04 -37.25 12.30
CA ILE A 313 8.47 -36.32 13.27
C ILE A 313 9.58 -35.48 13.94
N HIS A 314 10.68 -36.10 14.35
CA HIS A 314 11.82 -35.35 14.90
C HIS A 314 12.47 -34.41 13.89
N ALA A 315 12.50 -34.77 12.59
CA ALA A 315 12.98 -33.89 11.52
C ALA A 315 12.06 -32.68 11.34
N SER A 316 10.72 -32.87 11.34
CA SER A 316 9.75 -31.77 11.29
C SER A 316 9.88 -30.86 12.51
N ILE A 317 10.01 -31.40 13.71
CA ILE A 317 10.23 -30.59 14.92
C ILE A 317 11.52 -29.78 14.81
N LYS A 318 12.62 -30.39 14.36
CA LYS A 318 13.89 -29.68 14.21
C LYS A 318 13.80 -28.58 13.16
N SER A 319 13.14 -28.84 12.03
CA SER A 319 12.88 -27.81 10.98
C SER A 319 12.06 -26.65 11.54
N ALA A 320 10.99 -26.92 12.30
CA ALA A 320 10.18 -25.88 12.92
C ALA A 320 10.96 -25.06 13.97
N GLN A 321 11.84 -25.69 14.75
CA GLN A 321 12.72 -24.99 15.69
C GLN A 321 13.71 -24.06 14.98
N LEU A 322 14.28 -24.50 13.86
CA LEU A 322 15.17 -23.65 13.06
C LEU A 322 14.39 -22.47 12.44
N GLN A 323 13.13 -22.71 12.03
CA GLN A 323 12.27 -21.62 11.55
C GLN A 323 11.96 -20.59 12.66
N GLU A 324 11.74 -21.03 13.91
CA GLU A 324 11.58 -20.14 15.06
C GLU A 324 12.85 -19.30 15.29
N GLU A 325 14.02 -19.90 15.17
CA GLU A 325 15.31 -19.20 15.28
C GLU A 325 15.50 -18.20 14.15
N ILE A 326 15.17 -18.57 12.90
CA ILE A 326 15.22 -17.66 11.73
C ILE A 326 14.34 -16.42 11.98
N GLN A 327 13.11 -16.58 12.46
CA GLN A 327 12.24 -15.45 12.74
C GLN A 327 12.78 -14.57 13.88
N SER A 328 13.40 -15.17 14.88
CA SER A 328 14.06 -14.44 15.96
C SER A 328 15.22 -13.59 15.44
N GLN A 329 16.04 -14.11 14.52
CA GLN A 329 17.13 -13.35 13.89
C GLN A 329 16.59 -12.24 12.97
N ASN A 330 15.52 -12.51 12.21
CA ASN A 330 14.85 -11.50 11.38
C ASN A 330 14.33 -10.33 12.23
N TYR A 331 13.74 -10.60 13.40
CA TYR A 331 13.31 -9.59 14.34
C TYR A 331 14.48 -8.72 14.83
N LEU A 332 15.60 -9.34 15.20
CA LEU A 332 16.79 -8.61 15.64
C LEU A 332 17.37 -7.74 14.52
N ALA A 333 17.47 -8.29 13.30
CA ALA A 333 17.94 -7.55 12.12
C ALA A 333 17.04 -6.35 11.83
N LYS A 334 15.71 -6.53 11.86
CA LYS A 334 14.75 -5.44 11.63
C LYS A 334 14.83 -4.37 12.72
N LYS A 335 15.04 -4.76 13.96
CA LYS A 335 15.22 -3.83 15.08
C LYS A 335 16.45 -2.97 14.90
N GLU A 336 17.58 -3.54 14.50
CA GLU A 336 18.82 -2.78 14.25
C GLU A 336 18.69 -1.89 13.00
N GLU A 337 18.02 -2.37 11.94
CA GLU A 337 17.69 -1.55 10.76
C GLU A 337 16.88 -0.31 11.14
N LEU A 338 15.81 -0.48 11.91
CA LEU A 338 14.96 0.64 12.34
C LEU A 338 15.72 1.64 13.24
N LYS A 339 16.60 1.15 14.12
CA LYS A 339 17.46 2.04 14.94
C LYS A 339 18.41 2.84 14.06
N THR A 340 19.06 2.18 13.11
CA THR A 340 20.01 2.83 12.19
C THR A 340 19.30 3.87 11.34
N ASN A 341 18.13 3.53 10.77
CA ASN A 341 17.32 4.46 9.99
C ASN A 341 16.88 5.68 10.82
N LEU A 342 16.46 5.46 12.07
CA LEU A 342 16.10 6.56 12.97
C LEU A 342 17.30 7.47 13.25
N ALA A 343 18.48 6.90 13.56
CA ALA A 343 19.69 7.66 13.81
C ALA A 343 20.09 8.50 12.59
N GLN A 344 20.11 7.90 11.40
CA GLN A 344 20.43 8.60 10.14
C GLN A 344 19.46 9.75 9.87
N LYS A 345 18.13 9.47 9.95
CA LYS A 345 17.11 10.51 9.73
C LYS A 345 17.19 11.64 10.77
N THR A 346 17.57 11.33 12.01
CA THR A 346 17.76 12.34 13.05
C THR A 346 18.97 13.24 12.77
N LEU A 347 20.07 12.66 12.31
CA LEU A 347 21.25 13.44 11.91
C LEU A 347 20.92 14.39 10.74
N ILE A 348 20.25 13.88 9.71
CA ILE A 348 19.82 14.69 8.56
C ILE A 348 18.86 15.80 9.01
N TYR A 349 17.88 15.49 9.86
CA TYR A 349 16.93 16.47 10.37
C TYR A 349 17.62 17.61 11.15
N ASN A 350 18.54 17.27 12.04
CA ASN A 350 19.27 18.27 12.84
C ASN A 350 20.14 19.16 11.94
N GLU A 351 20.79 18.58 10.92
CA GLU A 351 21.57 19.34 9.94
C GLU A 351 20.70 20.31 9.16
N LEU A 352 19.56 19.82 8.61
CA LEU A 352 18.61 20.65 7.87
C LEU A 352 18.02 21.76 8.73
N MET A 353 17.72 21.50 10.01
CA MET A 353 17.24 22.54 10.93
C MET A 353 18.28 23.62 11.19
N THR A 354 19.58 23.27 11.26
CA THR A 354 20.67 24.23 11.39
C THR A 354 20.81 25.10 10.15
N GLN A 355 20.79 24.47 8.95
CA GLN A 355 20.83 25.18 7.66
C GLN A 355 19.64 26.12 7.49
N LEU A 356 18.45 25.65 7.89
CA LEU A 356 17.23 26.45 7.84
C LEU A 356 17.35 27.73 8.69
N ASP A 357 17.83 27.62 9.93
CA ASP A 357 18.05 28.76 10.81
C ASP A 357 19.03 29.77 10.16
N GLU A 358 20.09 29.30 9.50
CA GLU A 358 21.04 30.13 8.75
C GLU A 358 20.39 30.81 7.54
N PHE A 359 19.54 30.09 6.78
CA PHE A 359 18.80 30.67 5.67
C PHE A 359 17.84 31.76 6.14
N GLU A 360 17.04 31.49 7.16
CA GLU A 360 16.02 32.44 7.63
C GLU A 360 16.64 33.70 8.28
N ASN A 361 17.70 33.54 9.05
CA ASN A 361 18.28 34.63 9.83
C ASN A 361 19.41 35.40 9.09
N ARG A 362 20.02 34.83 8.05
CA ARG A 362 21.15 35.44 7.32
C ARG A 362 20.96 35.52 5.83
N SER A 363 20.72 34.36 5.17
CA SER A 363 20.80 34.26 3.71
C SER A 363 19.62 34.96 3.04
N LEU A 364 18.37 34.76 3.49
CA LEU A 364 17.18 35.42 2.93
C LEU A 364 17.19 36.93 3.13
N PRO A 365 17.49 37.50 4.34
CA PRO A 365 17.64 38.93 4.51
C PRO A 365 18.72 39.53 3.57
N ASN A 366 19.85 38.82 3.36
CA ASN A 366 20.88 39.23 2.44
C ASN A 366 20.41 39.21 0.99
N ALA A 367 19.72 38.15 0.57
CA ALA A 367 19.14 38.04 -0.77
C ALA A 367 18.17 39.19 -1.05
N GLN A 368 17.31 39.51 -0.11
CA GLN A 368 16.39 40.63 -0.23
C GLN A 368 17.09 41.97 -0.32
N LYS A 369 18.16 42.19 0.46
CA LYS A 369 18.99 43.39 0.39
C LYS A 369 19.72 43.51 -0.93
N ILE A 370 20.32 42.41 -1.42
CA ILE A 370 20.97 42.35 -2.74
C ILE A 370 19.98 42.73 -3.81
N ARG A 371 18.79 42.17 -3.83
CA ARG A 371 17.75 42.49 -4.79
C ARG A 371 17.38 43.96 -4.77
N ASN A 372 16.98 44.48 -3.61
CA ASN A 372 16.50 45.86 -3.48
C ASN A 372 17.57 46.88 -3.87
N VAL A 373 18.82 46.69 -3.41
CA VAL A 373 19.92 47.61 -3.71
C VAL A 373 20.31 47.52 -5.19
N SER A 374 20.34 46.34 -5.77
CA SER A 374 20.66 46.14 -7.19
C SER A 374 19.61 46.79 -8.10
N GLU A 375 18.31 46.68 -7.77
CA GLU A 375 17.22 47.30 -8.52
C GLU A 375 17.33 48.85 -8.50
N ILE A 376 17.62 49.42 -7.33
CA ILE A 376 17.80 50.88 -7.15
C ILE A 376 19.01 51.35 -7.97
N LYS A 377 20.18 50.69 -7.82
CA LYS A 377 21.42 51.09 -8.51
C LYS A 377 21.32 50.92 -10.03
N PHE A 378 20.67 49.84 -10.50
CA PHE A 378 20.44 49.68 -11.93
C PHE A 378 19.50 50.74 -12.51
N SER A 379 18.43 51.07 -11.77
CA SER A 379 17.49 52.12 -12.17
C SER A 379 18.13 53.52 -12.16
N ALA A 380 19.09 53.77 -11.28
CA ALA A 380 19.88 54.99 -11.22
C ALA A 380 21.03 55.07 -12.29
N GLY A 381 21.29 53.94 -13.00
CA GLY A 381 22.41 53.86 -13.95
C GLY A 381 23.78 53.71 -13.28
N GLU A 382 23.83 53.39 -11.98
CA GLU A 382 25.09 53.22 -11.23
C GLU A 382 25.80 51.89 -11.48
N ILE A 383 25.05 50.88 -11.95
CA ILE A 383 25.59 49.55 -12.32
C ILE A 383 25.11 49.20 -13.74
N ASN A 384 25.93 48.48 -14.48
CA ASN A 384 25.58 47.99 -15.80
C ASN A 384 24.64 46.77 -15.69
N TYR A 385 24.05 46.35 -16.81
CA TYR A 385 23.12 45.22 -16.85
C TYR A 385 23.77 43.89 -16.44
N LEU A 386 25.00 43.63 -16.83
CA LEU A 386 25.67 42.36 -16.50
C LEU A 386 25.89 42.21 -14.99
N ASP A 387 26.37 43.28 -14.35
CA ASP A 387 26.54 43.30 -12.87
C ASP A 387 25.17 43.11 -12.15
N PHE A 388 24.14 43.80 -12.66
CA PHE A 388 22.78 43.67 -12.17
C PHE A 388 22.27 42.21 -12.26
N VAL A 389 22.41 41.55 -13.43
CA VAL A 389 21.98 40.16 -13.63
C VAL A 389 22.71 39.18 -12.72
N VAL A 390 24.03 39.38 -12.50
CA VAL A 390 24.83 38.56 -11.58
C VAL A 390 24.26 38.66 -10.15
N LEU A 391 24.00 39.90 -9.68
CA LEU A 391 23.49 40.11 -8.32
C LEU A 391 22.06 39.58 -8.14
N ILE A 392 21.19 39.77 -9.12
CA ILE A 392 19.82 39.24 -9.09
C ILE A 392 19.82 37.72 -9.12
N ASN A 393 20.65 37.07 -9.97
CA ASN A 393 20.78 35.63 -10.00
C ASN A 393 21.31 35.08 -8.66
N GLN A 394 22.22 35.77 -7.99
CA GLN A 394 22.68 35.38 -6.66
C GLN A 394 21.52 35.39 -5.65
N ALA A 395 20.69 36.43 -5.62
CA ALA A 395 19.52 36.50 -4.76
C ALA A 395 18.49 35.39 -5.09
N ILE A 396 18.23 35.16 -6.36
CA ILE A 396 17.32 34.09 -6.85
C ILE A 396 17.83 32.69 -6.45
N ASN A 397 19.12 32.44 -6.56
CA ASN A 397 19.71 31.15 -6.16
C ASN A 397 19.54 30.88 -4.66
N ILE A 398 19.76 31.89 -3.81
CA ILE A 398 19.51 31.77 -2.36
C ILE A 398 18.04 31.43 -2.07
N GLU A 399 17.08 32.08 -2.78
CA GLU A 399 15.65 31.76 -2.62
C GLU A 399 15.28 30.33 -3.10
N ASN A 400 15.92 29.86 -4.17
CA ASN A 400 15.72 28.49 -4.66
C ASN A 400 16.31 27.47 -3.68
N GLU A 401 17.56 27.69 -3.21
CA GLU A 401 18.22 26.81 -2.24
C GLU A 401 17.46 26.72 -0.91
N TYR A 402 16.86 27.83 -0.48
CA TYR A 402 15.99 27.81 0.73
C TYR A 402 14.74 26.95 0.52
N LEU A 403 14.15 26.99 -0.67
CA LEU A 403 12.94 26.22 -0.96
C LEU A 403 13.23 24.72 -1.14
N ASP A 404 14.36 24.38 -1.79
CA ASP A 404 14.82 23.00 -2.04
C ASP A 404 15.30 22.33 -0.75
#